data_d2bb1f5b7bd03e51b7674bb9c94de538
#
_entry.id   d2bb1f5b7bd03e51b7674bb9c94de538
#
_cell.length_a   1.000
_cell.length_b   1.000
_cell.length_c   1.000
_cell.angle_alpha   90.00
_cell.angle_beta   90.00
_cell.angle_gamma   90.00
#
_symmetry.space_group_name_H-M   'P 1'
#
loop_
_entity.id
_entity.type
_entity.pdbx_description
1 polymer ?
#
loop_
_entity_poly.entity_id
_entity_poly.type
_entity_poly.pdbx_seq_one_letter_code
_entity_poly.pdbx_strand_id
1 'polypeptide(L)'
;MNKQQKIENFDPSQPGLADATVFGLPFTAEESEIIIIPVPWEVTVSYGSGASEGPDAVFDASFQVDLLHQDFPELWKLGIYMDEAPEQWAKNSEKYKDLAQPIIEALENGEDLETFPALQEDLHKINKACRTLHTEVKDKVLYWQNKGKKVALLGGDHSTPLGYYEALATQHESFGILHLDAHMDLRIAYEGFT
;
A
#
# COMPACT_ATOMS: atom_id res chain seq x y z
N MET A 1 21.82 12.11 16.54
CA MET A 1 21.84 13.34 15.72
C MET A 1 20.38 13.76 15.49
N ASN A 2 20.10 15.05 15.48
CA ASN A 2 18.81 15.55 15.05
C ASN A 2 18.73 15.69 13.51
N LYS A 3 17.53 15.96 12.94
CA LYS A 3 17.34 16.05 11.49
C LYS A 3 18.33 17.02 10.81
N GLN A 4 18.56 18.20 11.39
CA GLN A 4 19.47 19.20 10.82
C GLN A 4 20.92 18.70 10.72
N GLN A 5 21.42 18.05 11.77
CA GLN A 5 22.75 17.43 11.77
C GLN A 5 22.85 16.29 10.75
N LYS A 6 21.78 15.53 10.52
CA LYS A 6 21.74 14.49 9.49
C LYS A 6 21.81 15.11 8.10
N ILE A 7 21.07 16.21 7.85
CA ILE A 7 21.12 16.95 6.58
C ILE A 7 22.55 17.47 6.29
N GLU A 8 23.23 18.02 7.30
CA GLU A 8 24.58 18.58 7.15
C GLU A 8 25.66 17.50 6.89
N ASN A 9 25.43 16.28 7.34
CA ASN A 9 26.40 15.18 7.21
C ASN A 9 26.07 14.17 6.09
N PHE A 10 24.89 14.25 5.49
CA PHE A 10 24.46 13.35 4.43
C PHE A 10 24.84 13.91 3.06
N ASP A 11 25.51 13.10 2.25
CA ASP A 11 25.82 13.41 0.85
C ASP A 11 24.87 12.65 -0.08
N PRO A 12 23.91 13.34 -0.72
CA PRO A 12 22.90 12.69 -1.58
C PRO A 12 23.47 12.13 -2.88
N SER A 13 24.75 12.38 -3.18
CA SER A 13 25.46 11.84 -4.35
C SER A 13 26.17 10.51 -4.06
N GLN A 14 26.20 10.07 -2.81
CA GLN A 14 26.80 8.80 -2.42
C GLN A 14 25.76 7.67 -2.41
N PRO A 15 26.19 6.42 -2.55
CA PRO A 15 25.30 5.27 -2.38
C PRO A 15 24.60 5.31 -1.02
N GLY A 16 23.30 4.94 -1.01
CA GLY A 16 22.51 4.84 0.22
C GLY A 16 23.16 3.90 1.24
N LEU A 17 22.99 4.22 2.52
CA LEU A 17 23.49 3.39 3.62
C LEU A 17 22.64 2.11 3.76
N ALA A 18 23.28 0.97 4.03
CA ALA A 18 22.59 -0.32 4.16
C ALA A 18 21.52 -0.36 5.26
N ASP A 19 21.70 0.44 6.32
CA ASP A 19 20.75 0.53 7.46
C ASP A 19 19.77 1.73 7.33
N ALA A 20 19.72 2.36 6.15
CA ALA A 20 18.86 3.52 5.93
C ALA A 20 17.42 3.10 5.61
N THR A 21 16.50 4.06 5.69
CA THR A 21 15.13 3.89 5.19
C THR A 21 15.08 3.94 3.66
N VAL A 22 13.88 3.92 3.09
CA VAL A 22 13.65 4.03 1.65
C VAL A 22 14.48 5.16 1.03
N PHE A 23 14.97 4.95 -0.19
CA PHE A 23 15.89 5.84 -0.91
C PHE A 23 17.28 6.03 -0.24
N GLY A 24 17.63 5.19 0.71
CA GLY A 24 18.91 5.34 1.44
C GLY A 24 18.96 6.59 2.34
N LEU A 25 17.82 7.20 2.68
CA LEU A 25 17.76 8.41 3.48
C LEU A 25 18.00 8.13 4.97
N PRO A 26 18.66 9.05 5.72
CA PRO A 26 19.05 8.83 7.10
C PRO A 26 17.98 9.19 8.13
N PHE A 27 16.74 9.49 7.70
CA PHE A 27 15.70 10.06 8.57
C PHE A 27 14.84 9.00 9.23
N THR A 28 14.41 9.26 10.48
CA THR A 28 13.38 8.48 11.15
C THR A 28 11.98 8.90 10.68
N ALA A 29 10.96 8.13 11.05
CA ALA A 29 9.57 8.49 10.77
C ALA A 29 9.17 9.86 11.35
N GLU A 30 9.63 10.17 12.56
CA GLU A 30 9.38 11.46 13.22
C GLU A 30 10.03 12.62 12.49
N GLU A 31 11.24 12.42 11.94
CA GLU A 31 12.01 13.43 11.20
C GLU A 31 11.52 13.62 9.76
N SER A 32 10.80 12.65 9.21
CA SER A 32 10.30 12.67 7.83
C SER A 32 9.00 13.45 7.70
N GLU A 33 8.82 14.16 6.58
CA GLU A 33 7.56 14.83 6.25
C GLU A 33 6.59 13.91 5.49
N ILE A 34 7.16 12.93 4.78
CA ILE A 34 6.40 11.99 3.95
C ILE A 34 6.57 10.59 4.53
N ILE A 35 5.45 9.91 4.74
CA ILE A 35 5.41 8.51 5.17
C ILE A 35 4.79 7.68 4.06
N ILE A 36 5.50 6.65 3.63
CA ILE A 36 4.98 5.63 2.72
C ILE A 36 4.51 4.46 3.58
N ILE A 37 3.24 4.08 3.45
CA ILE A 37 2.68 2.89 4.10
C ILE A 37 2.69 1.75 3.07
N PRO A 38 3.52 0.72 3.24
CA PRO A 38 3.48 -0.47 2.40
C PRO A 38 2.25 -1.31 2.73
N VAL A 39 1.55 -1.79 1.70
CA VAL A 39 0.36 -2.65 1.83
C VAL A 39 0.55 -3.90 0.96
N PRO A 40 1.24 -4.94 1.44
CA PRO A 40 1.53 -6.17 0.71
C PRO A 40 0.29 -7.06 0.64
N TRP A 41 -0.67 -6.67 -0.20
CA TRP A 41 -1.97 -7.31 -0.32
C TRP A 41 -2.33 -7.59 -1.78
N GLU A 42 -2.71 -8.84 -2.05
CA GLU A 42 -3.06 -9.31 -3.39
C GLU A 42 -3.94 -10.55 -3.26
N VAL A 43 -5.25 -10.39 -3.18
CA VAL A 43 -6.16 -11.51 -2.92
C VAL A 43 -6.97 -11.89 -4.14
N THR A 44 -7.42 -10.93 -4.94
CA THR A 44 -8.40 -11.14 -6.01
C THR A 44 -7.86 -10.78 -7.40
N VAL A 45 -6.56 -10.91 -7.60
CA VAL A 45 -5.94 -10.68 -8.92
C VAL A 45 -6.30 -11.82 -9.87
N SER A 46 -6.85 -11.46 -11.03
CA SER A 46 -7.23 -12.40 -12.08
C SER A 46 -6.12 -12.63 -13.12
N TYR A 47 -5.12 -11.75 -13.20
CA TYR A 47 -4.05 -11.86 -14.20
C TYR A 47 -2.68 -11.54 -13.59
N GLY A 48 -1.87 -12.57 -13.48
CA GLY A 48 -0.53 -12.46 -12.92
C GLY A 48 -0.52 -12.23 -11.40
N SER A 49 0.50 -12.72 -10.76
CA SER A 49 0.73 -12.59 -9.32
C SER A 49 2.00 -11.78 -9.09
N GLY A 50 2.17 -11.20 -7.88
CA GLY A 50 3.36 -10.48 -7.47
C GLY A 50 3.13 -9.03 -7.05
N ALA A 51 1.90 -8.51 -7.15
CA ALA A 51 1.60 -7.16 -6.71
C ALA A 51 1.84 -6.97 -5.19
N SER A 52 1.62 -8.00 -4.38
CA SER A 52 1.93 -7.97 -2.94
C SER A 52 3.42 -7.85 -2.63
N GLU A 53 4.30 -8.24 -3.55
CA GLU A 53 5.76 -8.10 -3.42
C GLU A 53 6.26 -6.71 -3.85
N GLY A 54 5.37 -5.89 -4.45
CA GLY A 54 5.68 -4.57 -4.95
C GLY A 54 6.34 -3.64 -3.93
N PRO A 55 5.84 -3.55 -2.68
CA PRO A 55 6.45 -2.71 -1.67
C PRO A 55 7.91 -3.05 -1.37
N ASP A 56 8.23 -4.34 -1.22
CA ASP A 56 9.61 -4.80 -0.94
C ASP A 56 10.50 -4.57 -2.16
N ALA A 57 10.02 -4.88 -3.37
CA ALA A 57 10.76 -4.66 -4.60
C ALA A 57 11.08 -3.16 -4.83
N VAL A 58 10.12 -2.28 -4.53
CA VAL A 58 10.34 -0.83 -4.60
C VAL A 58 11.31 -0.36 -3.53
N PHE A 59 11.20 -0.88 -2.30
CA PHE A 59 12.14 -0.57 -1.23
C PHE A 59 13.57 -0.91 -1.65
N ASP A 60 13.82 -2.13 -2.11
CA ASP A 60 15.14 -2.59 -2.55
C ASP A 60 15.69 -1.76 -3.73
N ALA A 61 14.84 -1.48 -4.73
CA ALA A 61 15.23 -0.68 -5.88
C ALA A 61 15.48 0.79 -5.53
N SER A 62 14.87 1.30 -4.47
CA SER A 62 14.93 2.71 -4.08
C SER A 62 16.35 3.19 -3.75
N PHE A 63 17.24 2.29 -3.35
CA PHE A 63 18.66 2.61 -3.09
C PHE A 63 19.46 2.98 -4.34
N GLN A 64 18.90 2.74 -5.53
CA GLN A 64 19.51 3.08 -6.82
C GLN A 64 19.01 4.41 -7.40
N VAL A 65 18.11 5.10 -6.70
CA VAL A 65 17.51 6.35 -7.18
C VAL A 65 18.44 7.53 -6.91
N ASP A 66 18.67 8.36 -7.94
CA ASP A 66 19.34 9.65 -7.77
C ASP A 66 18.49 10.60 -6.95
N LEU A 67 19.03 11.07 -5.82
CA LEU A 67 18.34 11.99 -4.91
C LEU A 67 18.40 13.44 -5.36
N LEU A 68 19.26 13.77 -6.33
CA LEU A 68 19.43 15.12 -6.85
C LEU A 68 18.52 15.33 -8.07
N HIS A 69 17.40 16.00 -7.86
CA HIS A 69 16.51 16.42 -8.94
C HIS A 69 16.90 17.83 -9.43
N GLN A 70 16.99 18.03 -10.75
CA GLN A 70 17.45 19.30 -11.34
C GLN A 70 16.60 20.50 -10.88
N ASP A 71 15.27 20.35 -10.84
CA ASP A 71 14.36 21.43 -10.44
C ASP A 71 14.12 21.48 -8.92
N PHE A 72 14.38 20.40 -8.21
CA PHE A 72 14.12 20.26 -6.77
C PHE A 72 15.31 19.62 -6.03
N PRO A 73 16.50 20.25 -6.03
CA PRO A 73 17.71 19.63 -5.49
C PRO A 73 17.67 19.36 -3.97
N GLU A 74 16.75 20.02 -3.27
CA GLU A 74 16.59 19.92 -1.82
C GLU A 74 15.45 18.98 -1.38
N LEU A 75 14.80 18.29 -2.35
CA LEU A 75 13.60 17.48 -2.08
C LEU A 75 13.85 16.38 -1.03
N TRP A 76 15.01 15.74 -1.07
CA TRP A 76 15.41 14.70 -0.13
C TRP A 76 15.44 15.19 1.33
N LYS A 77 15.64 16.48 1.58
CA LYS A 77 15.68 17.07 2.94
C LYS A 77 14.32 17.07 3.63
N LEU A 78 13.23 16.92 2.87
CA LEU A 78 11.89 16.72 3.47
C LEU A 78 11.89 15.48 4.37
N GLY A 79 12.69 14.48 4.02
CA GLY A 79 12.66 13.16 4.63
C GLY A 79 11.45 12.36 4.14
N ILE A 80 11.74 11.18 3.66
CA ILE A 80 10.75 10.18 3.26
C ILE A 80 11.08 8.93 4.07
N TYR A 81 10.09 8.35 4.68
CA TYR A 81 10.23 7.14 5.48
C TYR A 81 9.19 6.11 5.02
N MET A 82 9.61 4.87 4.83
CA MET A 82 8.68 3.77 4.64
C MET A 82 8.38 3.14 5.98
N ASP A 83 7.10 3.15 6.35
CA ASP A 83 6.60 2.53 7.57
C ASP A 83 6.64 0.99 7.46
N GLU A 84 6.53 0.30 8.56
CA GLU A 84 6.48 -1.15 8.58
C GLU A 84 5.04 -1.64 8.33
N ALA A 85 4.86 -2.56 7.39
CA ALA A 85 3.60 -3.29 7.27
C ALA A 85 3.49 -4.32 8.42
N PRO A 86 2.32 -4.49 9.04
CA PRO A 86 2.09 -5.62 9.92
C PRO A 86 2.32 -6.94 9.16
N GLU A 87 3.16 -7.81 9.68
CA GLU A 87 3.48 -9.11 9.08
C GLU A 87 2.21 -9.94 8.72
N GLN A 88 1.16 -9.72 9.51
CA GLN A 88 -0.12 -10.39 9.31
C GLN A 88 -0.79 -10.03 7.97
N TRP A 89 -0.51 -8.84 7.40
CA TRP A 89 -1.09 -8.44 6.11
C TRP A 89 -0.59 -9.36 4.99
N ALA A 90 0.71 -9.56 4.88
CA ALA A 90 1.28 -10.47 3.88
C ALA A 90 0.80 -11.91 4.07
N LYS A 91 0.80 -12.42 5.32
CA LYS A 91 0.29 -13.77 5.64
C LYS A 91 -1.19 -13.93 5.30
N ASN A 92 -1.99 -12.93 5.58
CA ASN A 92 -3.41 -12.95 5.24
C ASN A 92 -3.61 -12.85 3.73
N SER A 93 -2.83 -12.02 3.03
CA SER A 93 -2.87 -11.92 1.56
C SER A 93 -2.68 -13.29 0.92
N GLU A 94 -1.62 -14.01 1.26
CA GLU A 94 -1.34 -15.36 0.75
C GLU A 94 -2.49 -16.32 1.07
N LYS A 95 -2.87 -16.41 2.34
CA LYS A 95 -3.95 -17.29 2.80
C LYS A 95 -5.27 -17.07 2.07
N TYR A 96 -5.70 -15.81 1.93
CA TYR A 96 -7.00 -15.50 1.32
C TYR A 96 -6.96 -15.54 -0.20
N LYS A 97 -5.79 -15.36 -0.80
CA LYS A 97 -5.57 -15.63 -2.23
C LYS A 97 -5.80 -17.10 -2.58
N ASP A 98 -5.29 -18.00 -1.75
CA ASP A 98 -5.52 -19.46 -1.94
C ASP A 98 -7.02 -19.80 -1.85
N LEU A 99 -7.79 -19.09 -1.00
CA LEU A 99 -9.23 -19.28 -0.90
C LEU A 99 -10.01 -18.60 -2.06
N ALA A 100 -9.47 -17.54 -2.63
CA ALA A 100 -10.11 -16.82 -3.74
C ALA A 100 -10.00 -17.57 -5.06
N GLN A 101 -8.92 -18.29 -5.30
CA GLN A 101 -8.65 -18.96 -6.56
C GLN A 101 -9.77 -19.92 -6.99
N PRO A 102 -10.29 -20.85 -6.15
CA PRO A 102 -11.40 -21.72 -6.53
C PRO A 102 -12.70 -20.96 -6.84
N ILE A 103 -12.91 -19.80 -6.20
CA ILE A 103 -14.08 -18.96 -6.45
C ILE A 103 -13.98 -18.33 -7.84
N ILE A 104 -12.81 -17.77 -8.17
CA ILE A 104 -12.52 -17.16 -9.47
C ILE A 104 -12.70 -18.21 -10.57
N GLU A 105 -12.11 -19.40 -10.40
CA GLU A 105 -12.20 -20.52 -11.37
C GLU A 105 -13.66 -20.96 -11.60
N ALA A 106 -14.46 -21.07 -10.56
CA ALA A 106 -15.89 -21.41 -10.66
C ALA A 106 -16.66 -20.35 -11.47
N LEU A 107 -16.42 -19.07 -11.18
CA LEU A 107 -17.06 -17.96 -11.90
C LEU A 107 -16.62 -17.86 -13.35
N GLU A 108 -15.33 -18.06 -13.65
CA GLU A 108 -14.81 -18.10 -15.03
C GLU A 108 -15.42 -19.25 -15.84
N ASN A 109 -15.73 -20.37 -15.19
CA ASN A 109 -16.44 -21.50 -15.80
C ASN A 109 -17.96 -21.24 -15.94
N GLY A 110 -18.46 -20.10 -15.50
CA GLY A 110 -19.87 -19.77 -15.55
C GLY A 110 -20.73 -20.49 -14.52
N GLU A 111 -20.12 -21.00 -13.45
CA GLU A 111 -20.81 -21.71 -12.38
C GLU A 111 -21.53 -20.74 -11.45
N ASP A 112 -22.66 -21.15 -10.93
CA ASP A 112 -23.42 -20.37 -9.95
C ASP A 112 -22.93 -20.69 -8.53
N LEU A 113 -22.28 -19.72 -7.91
CA LEU A 113 -21.76 -19.86 -6.54
C LEU A 113 -22.84 -20.20 -5.50
N GLU A 114 -24.14 -19.90 -5.77
CA GLU A 114 -25.21 -20.29 -4.86
C GLU A 114 -25.33 -21.82 -4.70
N THR A 115 -24.80 -22.57 -5.66
CA THR A 115 -24.78 -24.05 -5.62
C THR A 115 -23.60 -24.63 -4.83
N PHE A 116 -22.63 -23.78 -4.39
CA PHE A 116 -21.41 -24.19 -3.70
C PHE A 116 -21.29 -23.52 -2.30
N PRO A 117 -21.99 -24.05 -1.26
CA PRO A 117 -21.97 -23.42 0.06
C PRO A 117 -20.57 -23.21 0.66
N ALA A 118 -19.61 -24.08 0.34
CA ALA A 118 -18.22 -23.93 0.80
C ALA A 118 -17.55 -22.71 0.20
N LEU A 119 -17.74 -22.45 -1.11
CA LEU A 119 -17.18 -21.26 -1.78
C LEU A 119 -17.84 -19.98 -1.29
N GLN A 120 -19.13 -20.00 -0.97
CA GLN A 120 -19.81 -18.86 -0.35
C GLN A 120 -19.25 -18.54 1.03
N GLU A 121 -18.98 -19.56 1.85
CA GLU A 121 -18.34 -19.37 3.15
C GLU A 121 -16.94 -18.75 3.02
N ASP A 122 -16.16 -19.23 2.06
CA ASP A 122 -14.81 -18.70 1.79
C ASP A 122 -14.87 -17.28 1.24
N LEU A 123 -15.80 -16.95 0.34
CA LEU A 123 -16.07 -15.58 -0.10
C LEU A 123 -16.39 -14.64 1.08
N HIS A 124 -17.21 -15.11 2.02
CA HIS A 124 -17.51 -14.34 3.23
C HIS A 124 -16.28 -14.08 4.11
N LYS A 125 -15.39 -15.09 4.26
CA LYS A 125 -14.13 -14.95 5.00
C LYS A 125 -13.20 -13.94 4.32
N ILE A 126 -13.08 -14.01 2.99
CA ILE A 126 -12.27 -13.10 2.18
C ILE A 126 -12.78 -11.67 2.35
N ASN A 127 -14.06 -11.42 2.13
CA ASN A 127 -14.67 -10.10 2.27
C ASN A 127 -14.50 -9.53 3.67
N LYS A 128 -14.57 -10.37 4.71
CA LYS A 128 -14.28 -9.94 6.07
C LYS A 128 -12.82 -9.52 6.24
N ALA A 129 -11.88 -10.27 5.65
CA ALA A 129 -10.46 -9.95 5.73
C ALA A 129 -10.12 -8.66 4.99
N CYS A 130 -10.70 -8.42 3.80
CA CYS A 130 -10.56 -7.17 3.06
C CYS A 130 -11.05 -5.97 3.89
N ARG A 131 -12.24 -6.06 4.50
CA ARG A 131 -12.75 -5.00 5.37
C ARG A 131 -11.85 -4.74 6.58
N THR A 132 -11.25 -5.79 7.16
CA THR A 132 -10.28 -5.65 8.26
C THR A 132 -9.05 -4.89 7.78
N LEU A 133 -8.48 -5.26 6.62
CA LEU A 133 -7.34 -4.54 6.02
C LEU A 133 -7.67 -3.06 5.79
N HIS A 134 -8.81 -2.76 5.18
CA HIS A 134 -9.21 -1.37 4.90
C HIS A 134 -9.30 -0.55 6.19
N THR A 135 -9.84 -1.13 7.26
CA THR A 135 -9.90 -0.47 8.58
C THR A 135 -8.50 -0.21 9.14
N GLU A 136 -7.61 -1.19 9.08
CA GLU A 136 -6.25 -1.08 9.59
C GLU A 136 -5.40 -0.09 8.77
N VAL A 137 -5.56 -0.07 7.43
CA VAL A 137 -4.94 0.93 6.55
C VAL A 137 -5.45 2.33 6.89
N LYS A 138 -6.77 2.50 7.05
CA LYS A 138 -7.38 3.76 7.47
C LYS A 138 -6.78 4.27 8.77
N ASP A 139 -6.67 3.40 9.77
CA ASP A 139 -6.14 3.76 11.08
C ASP A 139 -4.66 4.19 11.00
N LYS A 140 -3.84 3.49 10.21
CA LYS A 140 -2.44 3.89 9.96
C LYS A 140 -2.34 5.24 9.25
N VAL A 141 -3.17 5.48 8.24
CA VAL A 141 -3.23 6.77 7.52
C VAL A 141 -3.56 7.88 8.48
N LEU A 142 -4.65 7.75 9.26
CA LEU A 142 -5.08 8.74 10.25
C LEU A 142 -4.02 8.97 11.33
N TYR A 143 -3.34 7.93 11.79
CA TYR A 143 -2.25 8.03 12.76
C TYR A 143 -1.15 8.98 12.29
N TRP A 144 -0.68 8.81 11.05
CA TRP A 144 0.39 9.64 10.49
C TRP A 144 -0.10 11.04 10.11
N GLN A 145 -1.30 11.16 9.54
CA GLN A 145 -1.88 12.46 9.22
C GLN A 145 -2.13 13.31 10.48
N ASN A 146 -2.57 12.73 11.58
CA ASN A 146 -2.72 13.41 12.88
C ASN A 146 -1.39 13.89 13.46
N LYS A 147 -0.27 13.31 13.04
CA LYS A 147 1.09 13.79 13.35
C LYS A 147 1.59 14.84 12.35
N GLY A 148 0.74 15.32 11.45
CA GLY A 148 1.08 16.34 10.45
C GLY A 148 1.90 15.79 9.27
N LYS A 149 1.97 14.47 9.08
CA LYS A 149 2.70 13.86 7.97
C LYS A 149 1.85 13.82 6.70
N LYS A 150 2.52 13.93 5.56
CA LYS A 150 1.93 13.53 4.27
C LYS A 150 2.06 12.02 4.13
N VAL A 151 0.99 11.37 3.72
CA VAL A 151 0.94 9.92 3.62
C VAL A 151 0.82 9.52 2.15
N ALA A 152 1.57 8.51 1.76
CA ALA A 152 1.40 7.78 0.51
C ALA A 152 1.16 6.30 0.82
N LEU A 153 0.38 5.60 0.00
CA LEU A 153 0.34 4.13 0.02
C LEU A 153 1.23 3.59 -1.09
N LEU A 154 1.90 2.50 -0.79
CA LEU A 154 2.58 1.67 -1.77
C LEU A 154 1.96 0.27 -1.68
N GLY A 155 1.06 -0.02 -2.56
CA GLY A 155 0.31 -1.27 -2.59
C GLY A 155 0.98 -2.30 -3.49
N GLY A 156 0.43 -3.33 -3.52
CA GLY A 156 -0.41 -4.44 -3.65
C GLY A 156 -1.39 -4.24 -4.82
N ASP A 157 -2.48 -4.95 -4.75
CA ASP A 157 -3.55 -4.82 -5.74
C ASP A 157 -4.35 -3.51 -5.58
N HIS A 158 -5.28 -3.27 -6.53
CA HIS A 158 -6.04 -2.02 -6.60
C HIS A 158 -7.12 -1.86 -5.51
N SER A 159 -7.30 -2.82 -4.61
CA SER A 159 -8.19 -2.69 -3.46
C SER A 159 -7.57 -1.89 -2.31
N THR A 160 -6.24 -1.80 -2.26
CA THR A 160 -5.49 -1.22 -1.14
C THR A 160 -5.78 0.25 -0.84
N PRO A 161 -6.11 1.15 -1.81
CA PRO A 161 -6.42 2.56 -1.53
C PRO A 161 -7.71 2.81 -0.78
N LEU A 162 -8.65 1.85 -0.69
CA LEU A 162 -9.97 2.11 -0.11
C LEU A 162 -9.88 2.61 1.34
N GLY A 163 -9.04 2.01 2.18
CA GLY A 163 -8.85 2.48 3.55
C GLY A 163 -8.31 3.91 3.63
N TYR A 164 -7.48 4.33 2.65
CA TYR A 164 -7.01 5.71 2.57
C TYR A 164 -8.14 6.68 2.19
N TYR A 165 -8.97 6.32 1.21
CA TYR A 165 -10.13 7.13 0.85
C TYR A 165 -11.10 7.27 2.02
N GLU A 166 -11.33 6.21 2.78
CA GLU A 166 -12.12 6.25 4.01
C GLU A 166 -11.51 7.18 5.07
N ALA A 167 -10.18 7.21 5.21
CA ALA A 167 -9.50 8.15 6.10
C ALA A 167 -9.75 9.61 5.67
N LEU A 168 -9.58 9.92 4.37
CA LEU A 168 -9.86 11.25 3.83
C LEU A 168 -11.32 11.67 4.04
N ALA A 169 -12.26 10.76 3.85
CA ALA A 169 -13.68 11.01 4.05
C ALA A 169 -14.05 11.36 5.51
N THR A 170 -13.21 11.00 6.49
CA THR A 170 -13.42 11.43 7.88
C THR A 170 -12.91 12.85 8.16
N GLN A 171 -12.05 13.38 7.31
CA GLN A 171 -11.38 14.66 7.51
C GLN A 171 -11.90 15.77 6.59
N HIS A 172 -12.53 15.40 5.48
CA HIS A 172 -12.99 16.32 4.44
C HIS A 172 -14.44 16.05 4.08
N GLU A 173 -15.27 17.09 3.96
CA GLU A 173 -16.65 16.97 3.46
C GLU A 173 -16.70 16.49 2.01
N SER A 174 -15.70 16.87 1.23
CA SER A 174 -15.54 16.43 -0.16
C SER A 174 -14.06 16.50 -0.56
N PHE A 175 -13.64 15.61 -1.44
CA PHE A 175 -12.32 15.62 -2.08
C PHE A 175 -12.43 15.00 -3.48
N GLY A 176 -11.51 15.38 -4.35
CA GLY A 176 -11.40 14.80 -5.69
C GLY A 176 -10.33 13.70 -5.71
N ILE A 177 -10.55 12.70 -6.57
CA ILE A 177 -9.57 11.66 -6.87
C ILE A 177 -9.13 11.83 -8.31
N LEU A 178 -7.83 12.04 -8.54
CA LEU A 178 -7.22 11.91 -9.86
C LEU A 178 -6.77 10.46 -10.02
N HIS A 179 -7.48 9.73 -10.86
CA HIS A 179 -7.22 8.33 -11.15
C HIS A 179 -6.39 8.22 -12.44
N LEU A 180 -5.19 7.67 -12.36
CA LEU A 180 -4.30 7.40 -13.49
C LEU A 180 -4.16 5.89 -13.66
N ASP A 181 -5.04 5.30 -14.45
CA ASP A 181 -5.17 3.86 -14.65
C ASP A 181 -5.61 3.55 -16.09
N ALA A 182 -5.30 2.35 -16.57
CA ALA A 182 -5.78 1.87 -17.87
C ALA A 182 -7.28 1.52 -17.85
N HIS A 183 -7.87 1.32 -16.67
CA HIS A 183 -9.26 0.93 -16.46
C HIS A 183 -10.01 2.03 -15.70
N MET A 184 -11.31 2.10 -15.87
CA MET A 184 -12.15 3.10 -15.21
C MET A 184 -12.52 2.73 -13.77
N ASP A 185 -12.46 1.47 -13.41
CA ASP A 185 -12.78 0.87 -12.10
C ASP A 185 -14.13 1.30 -11.48
N LEU A 186 -15.09 1.57 -12.36
CA LEU A 186 -16.44 2.00 -11.97
C LEU A 186 -17.37 0.80 -11.73
N ARG A 187 -16.83 -0.29 -11.21
CA ARG A 187 -17.64 -1.45 -10.82
C ARG A 187 -18.04 -1.34 -9.35
N ILE A 188 -19.22 -1.83 -9.03
CA ILE A 188 -19.61 -2.16 -7.68
C ILE A 188 -18.87 -3.44 -7.29
N ALA A 189 -19.24 -4.35 -6.58
CA ALA A 189 -18.53 -5.60 -6.33
C ALA A 189 -18.32 -6.39 -7.64
N TYR A 190 -17.10 -6.88 -7.88
CA TYR A 190 -16.79 -7.77 -8.99
C TYR A 190 -16.65 -9.19 -8.46
N GLU A 191 -17.33 -10.15 -9.07
CA GLU A 191 -17.31 -11.55 -8.64
C GLU A 191 -17.73 -11.77 -7.17
N GLY A 192 -18.42 -10.80 -6.56
CA GLY A 192 -18.84 -10.84 -5.17
C GLY A 192 -17.76 -10.45 -4.14
N PHE A 193 -16.55 -10.14 -4.57
CA PHE A 193 -15.50 -9.62 -3.70
C PHE A 193 -15.74 -8.13 -3.35
N THR A 194 -15.61 -7.76 -2.05
CA THR A 194 -15.86 -6.41 -1.53
C THR A 194 -14.78 -5.96 -0.56
#